data_982a55b9aa2279cb38b296078a3b7ffe
#
_entry.id   982a55b9aa2279cb38b296078a3b7ffe
#
_cell.length_a   1.000
_cell.length_b   1.000
_cell.length_c   1.000
_cell.angle_alpha   90.00
_cell.angle_beta   90.00
_cell.angle_gamma   90.00
#
_symmetry.space_group_name_H-M   'P 1'
#
loop_
_entity.id
_entity.type
_entity.pdbx_description
1 polymer ?
#
loop_
_entity_poly.entity_id
_entity_poly.type
_entity_poly.pdbx_seq_one_letter_code
_entity_poly.pdbx_strand_id
1 'polypeptide(L)'
;ADGSNTQEETDGANAQEAPEDTGDTASSDTGTAQEGQSESSNVLIAYFSVPEDVDTEGIAANAGASIVVRDGQVMGNLEYMANVIQQTIGGDLFRIETVEEYPLDHEPLVDQAAEEQDEEARPELSIQIENPDQYDTILLGYPKMEQGFSCV
;
A
#
# COMPACT_ATOMS: atom_id res chain seq x y z
N ALA A 1 11.16 -34.54 -49.64
CA ALA A 1 10.02 -35.33 -49.25
C ALA A 1 9.31 -34.53 -48.12
N ASP A 2 8.39 -33.70 -48.41
CA ASP A 2 6.99 -33.87 -48.90
C ASP A 2 6.05 -34.42 -47.79
N GLY A 3 5.01 -33.67 -47.50
CA GLY A 3 3.97 -34.08 -46.62
C GLY A 3 3.07 -32.91 -46.13
N SER A 4 2.39 -32.26 -47.09
CA SER A 4 1.14 -31.50 -46.84
C SER A 4 0.06 -32.40 -46.26
N ASN A 5 -0.79 -31.83 -45.41
CA ASN A 5 -2.25 -32.04 -45.45
C ASN A 5 -2.93 -31.08 -44.45
N THR A 6 -3.69 -30.11 -44.91
CA THR A 6 -5.09 -30.03 -45.32
C THR A 6 -6.07 -29.84 -44.14
N GLN A 7 -6.75 -28.69 -44.21
CA GLN A 7 -7.96 -28.18 -43.57
C GLN A 7 -9.09 -29.21 -43.41
N GLU A 8 -9.90 -29.00 -42.37
CA GLU A 8 -11.34 -29.08 -42.50
C GLU A 8 -12.05 -28.13 -41.52
N GLU A 9 -12.78 -27.20 -42.13
CA GLU A 9 -13.81 -26.37 -41.53
C GLU A 9 -15.08 -27.25 -41.33
N THR A 10 -15.80 -27.03 -40.22
CA THR A 10 -17.24 -27.29 -40.22
C THR A 10 -17.97 -26.22 -39.45
N ASP A 11 -18.72 -25.48 -40.22
CA ASP A 11 -19.81 -24.58 -39.99
C ASP A 11 -20.96 -25.27 -39.19
N GLY A 12 -21.69 -24.50 -38.36
CA GLY A 12 -22.85 -25.00 -37.65
C GLY A 12 -23.58 -23.91 -36.88
N ALA A 13 -24.21 -23.00 -37.62
CA ALA A 13 -25.23 -22.09 -37.11
C ALA A 13 -26.47 -22.88 -36.62
N ASN A 14 -27.02 -22.53 -35.47
CA ASN A 14 -28.45 -22.65 -35.25
C ASN A 14 -28.97 -21.56 -34.31
N ALA A 15 -29.78 -20.69 -34.89
CA ALA A 15 -30.65 -19.72 -34.23
C ALA A 15 -31.98 -20.43 -33.89
N GLN A 16 -32.54 -20.10 -32.74
CA GLN A 16 -34.03 -20.17 -32.52
C GLN A 16 -34.32 -19.54 -31.14
N GLU A 17 -34.86 -18.37 -31.13
CA GLU A 17 -36.24 -17.89 -30.88
C GLU A 17 -36.71 -18.02 -29.42
N ALA A 18 -37.10 -16.86 -28.92
CA ALA A 18 -37.84 -16.62 -27.69
C ALA A 18 -39.31 -17.06 -27.81
N PRO A 19 -40.04 -17.18 -26.71
CA PRO A 19 -41.28 -16.48 -26.60
C PRO A 19 -41.42 -15.61 -25.36
N GLU A 20 -42.03 -14.44 -25.55
CA GLU A 20 -42.62 -13.60 -24.54
C GLU A 20 -43.81 -14.27 -23.91
N ASP A 21 -44.00 -14.15 -22.62
CA ASP A 21 -45.34 -14.06 -22.06
C ASP A 21 -45.38 -13.26 -20.75
N THR A 22 -46.37 -12.43 -20.69
CA THR A 22 -46.82 -11.42 -19.76
C THR A 22 -47.37 -12.03 -18.45
N GLY A 23 -47.13 -11.33 -17.32
CA GLY A 23 -47.82 -11.68 -16.06
C GLY A 23 -47.46 -10.76 -14.91
N ASP A 24 -48.12 -9.61 -14.87
CA ASP A 24 -48.33 -8.70 -13.76
C ASP A 24 -48.57 -9.40 -12.39
N THR A 25 -47.93 -8.97 -11.33
CA THR A 25 -48.58 -8.61 -10.07
C THR A 25 -47.59 -7.98 -9.09
N ALA A 26 -47.91 -6.74 -8.69
CA ALA A 26 -47.29 -5.98 -7.66
C ALA A 26 -47.19 -6.70 -6.30
N SER A 27 -46.03 -6.56 -5.65
CA SER A 27 -46.00 -6.48 -4.19
C SER A 27 -44.82 -5.60 -3.77
N SER A 28 -45.18 -4.46 -3.26
CA SER A 28 -44.32 -3.52 -2.56
C SER A 28 -43.73 -4.21 -1.33
N ASP A 29 -42.44 -4.42 -1.31
CA ASP A 29 -41.72 -4.50 -0.05
C ASP A 29 -40.60 -3.50 -0.08
N THR A 30 -40.83 -2.41 0.65
CA THR A 30 -39.90 -1.34 0.91
C THR A 30 -38.87 -1.87 1.90
N GLY A 31 -37.95 -2.67 1.39
CA GLY A 31 -36.69 -2.97 2.06
C GLY A 31 -35.82 -1.72 1.96
N THR A 32 -35.91 -0.86 2.95
CA THR A 32 -34.91 0.18 3.22
C THR A 32 -33.56 -0.51 3.29
N ALA A 33 -32.82 -0.47 2.20
CA ALA A 33 -31.39 -0.65 2.24
C ALA A 33 -30.85 0.48 3.11
N GLN A 34 -30.65 0.16 4.35
CA GLN A 34 -29.86 0.98 5.27
C GLN A 34 -28.45 0.98 4.68
N GLU A 35 -28.18 2.02 3.89
CA GLU A 35 -26.82 2.40 3.59
C GLU A 35 -26.17 2.56 4.96
N GLY A 36 -25.37 1.56 5.34
CA GLY A 36 -24.47 1.65 6.45
C GLY A 36 -23.61 2.86 6.16
N GLN A 37 -23.86 3.96 6.84
CA GLN A 37 -22.89 5.01 7.02
C GLN A 37 -21.67 4.28 7.59
N SER A 38 -20.68 4.04 6.74
CA SER A 38 -19.32 3.83 7.17
C SER A 38 -19.01 5.08 7.99
N GLU A 39 -19.07 4.95 9.30
CA GLU A 39 -18.46 5.93 10.18
C GLU A 39 -17.01 6.01 9.67
N SER A 40 -16.67 7.12 9.05
CA SER A 40 -15.31 7.36 8.61
C SER A 40 -14.49 7.44 9.89
N SER A 41 -13.92 6.30 10.30
CA SER A 41 -12.96 6.30 11.39
C SER A 41 -11.82 7.20 10.95
N ASN A 42 -11.57 8.25 11.72
CA ASN A 42 -10.44 9.13 11.46
C ASN A 42 -9.16 8.36 11.78
N VAL A 43 -8.57 7.78 10.76
CA VAL A 43 -7.34 6.99 10.87
C VAL A 43 -6.17 7.85 10.42
N LEU A 44 -5.15 7.91 11.25
CA LEU A 44 -3.83 8.43 10.89
C LEU A 44 -2.88 7.27 10.59
N ILE A 45 -2.24 7.29 9.44
CA ILE A 45 -1.21 6.33 9.05
C ILE A 45 0.11 7.09 9.09
N ALA A 46 0.78 7.05 10.24
CA ALA A 46 2.09 7.66 10.44
C ALA A 46 3.19 6.64 10.14
N TYR A 47 4.18 7.02 9.34
CA TYR A 47 5.26 6.11 8.99
C TYR A 47 6.59 6.83 8.85
N PHE A 48 7.66 6.15 9.23
CA PHE A 48 9.03 6.54 8.99
C PHE A 48 9.64 5.63 7.92
N SER A 49 10.27 6.19 6.89
CA SER A 49 10.85 5.41 5.80
C SER A 49 12.06 6.13 5.21
N VAL A 50 13.20 5.46 5.24
CA VAL A 50 14.44 5.88 4.58
C VAL A 50 14.82 4.80 3.59
N PRO A 51 14.44 4.94 2.29
CA PRO A 51 14.89 4.02 1.25
C PRO A 51 16.38 4.26 0.96
N GLU A 52 17.17 3.19 0.97
CA GLU A 52 18.58 3.27 0.63
C GLU A 52 18.81 3.51 -0.86
N ASP A 53 19.89 4.20 -1.21
CA ASP A 53 20.29 4.41 -2.62
C ASP A 53 21.04 3.18 -3.14
N VAL A 54 20.33 2.30 -3.80
CA VAL A 54 20.87 1.07 -4.39
C VAL A 54 20.46 0.95 -5.86
N ASP A 55 21.24 0.17 -6.62
CA ASP A 55 20.88 -0.17 -7.99
C ASP A 55 19.57 -0.98 -8.01
N THR A 56 18.57 -0.46 -8.70
CA THR A 56 17.22 -1.05 -8.78
C THR A 56 16.96 -1.76 -10.10
N GLU A 57 17.98 -1.91 -10.97
CA GLU A 57 17.80 -2.56 -12.26
C GLU A 57 17.38 -4.03 -12.10
N GLY A 58 16.22 -4.37 -12.65
CA GLY A 58 15.70 -5.74 -12.66
C GLY A 58 15.16 -6.25 -11.31
N ILE A 59 15.05 -5.42 -10.29
CA ILE A 59 14.48 -5.81 -8.99
C ILE A 59 13.11 -5.18 -8.77
N ALA A 60 12.22 -5.92 -8.11
CA ALA A 60 10.90 -5.43 -7.72
C ALA A 60 10.86 -4.93 -6.26
N ALA A 61 11.75 -5.43 -5.41
CA ALA A 61 11.90 -5.03 -4.03
C ALA A 61 13.25 -5.49 -3.48
N ASN A 62 13.79 -4.76 -2.52
CA ASN A 62 14.93 -5.14 -1.71
C ASN A 62 14.64 -4.81 -0.23
N ALA A 63 14.39 -5.84 0.55
CA ALA A 63 14.03 -5.67 1.97
C ALA A 63 15.20 -5.12 2.81
N GLY A 64 16.44 -5.50 2.49
CA GLY A 64 17.63 -5.00 3.18
C GLY A 64 17.83 -3.50 2.97
N ALA A 65 17.62 -3.01 1.76
CA ALA A 65 17.68 -1.58 1.43
C ALA A 65 16.37 -0.83 1.67
N SER A 66 15.38 -1.48 2.27
CA SER A 66 14.06 -0.89 2.58
C SER A 66 13.31 -0.32 1.38
N ILE A 67 13.47 -0.89 0.18
CA ILE A 67 12.88 -0.40 -1.06
C ILE A 67 11.89 -1.36 -1.72
N VAL A 68 10.94 -0.76 -2.42
CA VAL A 68 10.01 -1.40 -3.36
C VAL A 68 10.02 -0.63 -4.67
N VAL A 69 10.04 -1.35 -5.79
CA VAL A 69 9.92 -0.76 -7.13
C VAL A 69 8.56 -1.12 -7.71
N ARG A 70 7.76 -0.11 -8.03
CA ARG A 70 6.44 -0.25 -8.66
C ARG A 70 6.29 0.77 -9.77
N ASP A 71 5.88 0.31 -10.92
CA ASP A 71 5.65 1.16 -12.11
C ASP A 71 6.85 2.06 -12.47
N GLY A 72 8.07 1.55 -12.22
CA GLY A 72 9.31 2.28 -12.44
C GLY A 72 9.65 3.33 -11.38
N GLN A 73 8.87 3.40 -10.31
CA GLN A 73 9.14 4.27 -9.17
C GLN A 73 9.75 3.47 -8.02
N VAL A 74 10.79 4.03 -7.42
CA VAL A 74 11.41 3.52 -6.20
C VAL A 74 10.79 4.22 -5.02
N MET A 75 10.34 3.48 -4.04
CA MET A 75 9.78 4.01 -2.79
C MET A 75 10.21 3.14 -1.61
N GLY A 76 10.13 3.68 -0.41
CA GLY A 76 10.42 2.91 0.79
C GLY A 76 9.38 1.82 1.05
N ASN A 77 9.80 0.73 1.68
CA ASN A 77 8.90 -0.38 2.03
C ASN A 77 7.71 0.08 2.88
N LEU A 78 7.96 0.92 3.87
CA LEU A 78 6.92 1.43 4.77
C LEU A 78 6.04 2.47 4.07
N GLU A 79 6.59 3.28 3.18
CA GLU A 79 5.84 4.18 2.32
C GLU A 79 4.87 3.41 1.43
N TYR A 80 5.34 2.35 0.78
CA TYR A 80 4.48 1.48 -0.03
C TYR A 80 3.37 0.84 0.81
N MET A 81 3.71 0.31 1.99
CA MET A 81 2.74 -0.29 2.90
C MET A 81 1.70 0.74 3.38
N ALA A 82 2.12 1.93 3.76
CA ALA A 82 1.22 3.01 4.18
C ALA A 82 0.23 3.41 3.07
N ASN A 83 0.71 3.51 1.82
CA ASN A 83 -0.15 3.77 0.67
C ASN A 83 -1.17 2.65 0.42
N VAL A 84 -0.77 1.37 0.56
CA VAL A 84 -1.70 0.23 0.42
C VAL A 84 -2.76 0.24 1.52
N ILE A 85 -2.38 0.54 2.76
CA ILE A 85 -3.32 0.66 3.89
C ILE A 85 -4.30 1.80 3.61
N GLN A 86 -3.81 2.98 3.22
CA GLN A 86 -4.67 4.12 2.89
C GLN A 86 -5.69 3.79 1.78
N GLN A 87 -5.26 3.11 0.73
CA GLN A 87 -6.15 2.70 -0.36
C GLN A 87 -7.21 1.68 0.10
N THR A 88 -6.93 0.92 1.15
CA THR A 88 -7.81 -0.15 1.63
C THR A 88 -8.85 0.34 2.62
N ILE A 89 -8.43 1.16 3.59
CA ILE A 89 -9.29 1.60 4.70
C ILE A 89 -9.53 3.11 4.74
N GLY A 90 -8.90 3.88 3.87
CA GLY A 90 -8.87 5.34 3.95
C GLY A 90 -7.92 5.85 5.03
N GLY A 91 -8.07 7.12 5.39
CA GLY A 91 -7.28 7.80 6.41
C GLY A 91 -6.23 8.73 5.83
N ASP A 92 -5.58 9.47 6.72
CA ASP A 92 -4.56 10.45 6.39
C ASP A 92 -3.16 9.83 6.48
N LEU A 93 -2.31 10.11 5.49
CA LEU A 93 -0.90 9.73 5.51
C LEU A 93 -0.08 10.82 6.19
N PHE A 94 0.80 10.41 7.10
CA PHE A 94 1.78 11.28 7.72
C PHE A 94 3.16 10.64 7.65
N ARG A 95 4.04 11.17 6.81
CA ARG A 95 5.44 10.76 6.78
C ARG A 95 6.17 11.46 7.90
N ILE A 96 6.82 10.68 8.76
CA ILE A 96 7.67 11.18 9.81
C ILE A 96 9.01 11.52 9.18
N GLU A 97 9.41 12.77 9.27
CA GLU A 97 10.68 13.30 8.74
C GLU A 97 11.41 14.08 9.83
N THR A 98 12.71 13.91 9.88
CA THR A 98 13.59 14.61 10.80
C THR A 98 14.14 15.87 10.14
N VAL A 99 14.52 16.86 10.95
CA VAL A 99 15.18 18.09 10.47
C VAL A 99 16.53 17.76 9.85
N GLU A 100 17.26 16.86 10.46
CA GLU A 100 18.51 16.31 9.95
C GLU A 100 18.21 15.07 9.11
N GLU A 101 18.64 15.07 7.85
CA GLU A 101 18.40 13.98 6.93
C GLU A 101 19.32 12.79 7.25
N TYR A 102 18.77 11.58 7.22
CA TYR A 102 19.55 10.36 7.37
C TYR A 102 20.36 10.05 6.11
N PRO A 103 21.55 9.45 6.26
CA PRO A 103 22.31 8.91 5.12
C PRO A 103 21.50 7.88 4.34
N LEU A 104 21.69 7.84 3.01
CA LEU A 104 21.03 6.85 2.15
C LEU A 104 21.92 5.61 1.89
N ASP A 105 23.18 5.67 2.30
CA ASP A 105 24.09 4.53 2.26
C ASP A 105 23.90 3.65 3.50
N HIS A 106 23.89 2.33 3.32
CA HIS A 106 23.58 1.36 4.37
C HIS A 106 24.44 1.50 5.63
N GLU A 107 25.78 1.45 5.49
CA GLU A 107 26.69 1.48 6.64
C GLU A 107 26.55 2.76 7.46
N PRO A 108 26.62 3.98 6.88
CA PRO A 108 26.42 5.22 7.63
C PRO A 108 25.04 5.33 8.28
N LEU A 109 23.97 4.83 7.61
CA LEU A 109 22.62 4.83 8.15
C LEU A 109 22.53 3.95 9.42
N VAL A 110 23.10 2.75 9.37
CA VAL A 110 23.10 1.82 10.50
C VAL A 110 23.95 2.34 11.65
N ASP A 111 25.13 2.92 11.37
CA ASP A 111 26.01 3.50 12.38
C ASP A 111 25.33 4.66 13.10
N GLN A 112 24.70 5.58 12.37
CA GLN A 112 23.94 6.69 12.96
C GLN A 112 22.77 6.18 13.81
N ALA A 113 22.01 5.21 13.33
CA ALA A 113 20.89 4.65 14.09
C ALA A 113 21.34 3.96 15.39
N ALA A 114 22.51 3.30 15.37
CA ALA A 114 23.10 2.69 16.57
C ALA A 114 23.56 3.76 17.57
N GLU A 115 24.20 4.83 17.10
CA GLU A 115 24.63 5.94 17.95
C GLU A 115 23.45 6.67 18.60
N GLU A 116 22.41 6.98 17.82
CA GLU A 116 21.17 7.59 18.33
C GLU A 116 20.48 6.73 19.38
N GLN A 117 20.55 5.41 19.23
CA GLN A 117 20.00 4.51 20.21
C GLN A 117 20.80 4.47 21.50
N ASP A 118 22.13 4.38 21.41
CA ASP A 118 23.01 4.35 22.59
C ASP A 118 22.89 5.66 23.41
N GLU A 119 22.61 6.78 22.72
CA GLU A 119 22.40 8.09 23.32
C GLU A 119 20.95 8.33 23.76
N GLU A 120 20.02 7.40 23.47
CA GLU A 120 18.56 7.59 23.64
C GLU A 120 18.08 8.88 22.95
N ALA A 121 18.64 9.18 21.79
CA ALA A 121 18.39 10.40 21.04
C ALA A 121 16.91 10.58 20.69
N ARG A 122 16.50 11.83 20.54
CA ARG A 122 15.16 12.21 20.06
C ARG A 122 15.33 13.24 18.96
N PRO A 123 15.59 12.79 17.74
CA PRO A 123 15.78 13.70 16.59
C PRO A 123 14.61 14.66 16.45
N GLU A 124 14.92 15.90 16.11
CA GLU A 124 13.90 16.93 15.90
C GLU A 124 13.11 16.60 14.63
N LEU A 125 11.78 16.65 14.71
CA LEU A 125 10.91 16.41 13.57
C LEU A 125 10.73 17.69 12.75
N SER A 126 10.81 17.57 11.44
CA SER A 126 10.62 18.69 10.50
C SER A 126 9.16 19.15 10.44
N ILE A 127 8.23 18.22 10.65
CA ILE A 127 6.80 18.46 10.63
C ILE A 127 6.16 17.79 11.85
N GLN A 128 5.16 18.42 12.43
CA GLN A 128 4.38 17.87 13.53
C GLN A 128 2.91 17.71 13.12
N ILE A 129 2.23 16.75 13.72
CA ILE A 129 0.79 16.58 13.55
C ILE A 129 0.08 17.71 14.28
N GLU A 130 -0.63 18.57 13.54
CA GLU A 130 -1.26 19.78 14.12
C GLU A 130 -2.39 19.45 15.10
N ASN A 131 -3.22 18.45 14.80
CA ASN A 131 -4.40 18.10 15.59
C ASN A 131 -4.51 16.59 15.79
N PRO A 132 -3.66 15.96 16.63
CA PRO A 132 -3.68 14.52 16.82
C PRO A 132 -5.01 14.01 17.41
N ASP A 133 -5.72 14.82 18.20
CA ASP A 133 -6.98 14.45 18.84
C ASP A 133 -8.14 14.24 17.85
N GLN A 134 -7.98 14.61 16.59
CA GLN A 134 -8.98 14.34 15.56
C GLN A 134 -9.00 12.87 15.11
N TYR A 135 -7.98 12.10 15.45
CA TYR A 135 -7.84 10.70 15.01
C TYR A 135 -8.28 9.75 16.11
N ASP A 136 -9.13 8.80 15.73
CA ASP A 136 -9.59 7.72 16.62
C ASP A 136 -8.61 6.54 16.64
N THR A 137 -7.85 6.39 15.57
CA THR A 137 -6.88 5.31 15.40
C THR A 137 -5.60 5.85 14.76
N ILE A 138 -4.47 5.46 15.32
CA ILE A 138 -3.15 5.76 14.75
C ILE A 138 -2.45 4.43 14.42
N LEU A 139 -2.11 4.26 13.15
CA LEU A 139 -1.25 3.18 12.66
C LEU A 139 0.17 3.73 12.52
N LEU A 140 1.10 3.18 13.28
CA LEU A 140 2.49 3.60 13.27
C LEU A 140 3.36 2.57 12.58
N GLY A 141 4.00 2.96 11.47
CA GLY A 141 4.96 2.16 10.72
C GLY A 141 6.40 2.64 10.95
N TYR A 142 7.28 1.73 11.37
CA TYR A 142 8.70 2.00 11.54
C TYR A 142 9.54 0.76 11.23
N PRO A 143 10.80 0.92 10.76
CA PRO A 143 11.68 -0.21 10.53
C PRO A 143 12.14 -0.82 11.86
N LYS A 144 12.22 -2.14 11.91
CA LYS A 144 12.80 -2.86 13.05
C LYS A 144 14.15 -3.45 12.64
N MET A 145 15.20 -3.05 13.32
CA MET A 145 16.51 -3.65 13.12
C MET A 145 16.62 -4.98 13.87
N GLU A 146 17.23 -5.99 13.25
CA GLU A 146 17.22 -7.39 13.73
C GLU A 146 18.07 -7.63 15.00
N GLN A 147 18.84 -6.67 15.43
CA GLN A 147 19.70 -6.76 16.62
C GLN A 147 19.05 -6.29 17.94
N GLY A 148 17.74 -6.40 18.06
CA GLY A 148 17.03 -6.08 19.29
C GLY A 148 16.73 -4.61 19.49
N PHE A 149 16.97 -3.80 18.52
CA PHE A 149 16.78 -2.36 18.55
C PHE A 149 15.37 -1.97 18.08
N SER A 150 14.64 -1.34 18.94
CA SER A 150 13.37 -0.69 18.62
C SER A 150 13.66 0.81 18.52
N CYS A 151 13.66 1.35 17.31
CA CYS A 151 13.56 2.78 17.14
C CYS A 151 12.16 3.20 17.61
N VAL A 152 12.06 3.86 18.73
CA VAL A 152 10.83 4.46 19.27
C VAL A 152 10.90 5.95 19.12
#